data_fdd3fa98bbcb65633a1c3dd5508c5dc4
#
_entry.id   fdd3fa98bbcb65633a1c3dd5508c5dc4
#
_cell.length_a   1.000
_cell.length_b   1.000
_cell.length_c   1.000
_cell.angle_alpha   90.00
_cell.angle_beta   90.00
_cell.angle_gamma   90.00
#
_symmetry.space_group_name_H-M   'P 1'
#
loop_
_entity.id
_entity.type
_entity.pdbx_description
1 polymer ?
#
loop_
_entity_poly.entity_id
_entity_poly.type
_entity_poly.pdbx_seq_one_letter_code
_entity_poly.pdbx_strand_id
1 'polypeptide(L)'
;MAAPRHQLVDPATSGYYHCVTRCVRRAFLCGADPLSGRSFDHRKTWIESRLIELAEIFAVGLYAYAVMSNHVHAVVHVDPGTAAGWPDSEVAERWVRLFPASANGEPDPEGCLRRRDAILGNPDRLAQCRLRLRSLSWFMRCLAEPIARRANREDGCTGRFWEGRFKCQALLDDAAVLSCMSYVDLNPVRAGIAPDLPSSTHTSVKRRIETTSPPARGEPLRAIAGSIIEPTLPVALVECLALVDWTDRTTRPDKRGAIRSDAPPVLARIGLRPRQWQVQVLGTESRYWRDRSGQSTAGEGRRDRATLAQGYRHDARVAGSTGRGGRLVAGGLVAARRTCLSRSRQATLTRRAAAGPQQSTKPRHAKAVAVGGLS
;
A
#
# COMPACT_ATOMS: atom_id res chain seq x y z
N MET A 1 14.15 8.81 12.08
CA MET A 1 13.20 7.70 12.38
C MET A 1 11.94 7.89 11.54
N ALA A 2 11.40 6.85 10.92
CA ALA A 2 10.16 6.97 10.16
C ALA A 2 9.01 7.32 11.11
N ALA A 3 8.17 8.28 10.73
CA ALA A 3 7.01 8.68 11.52
C ALA A 3 6.05 7.49 11.75
N PRO A 4 5.45 7.36 12.94
CA PRO A 4 4.45 6.34 13.22
C PRO A 4 3.25 6.51 12.27
N ARG A 5 2.69 5.41 11.75
CA ARG A 5 1.60 5.45 10.75
C ARG A 5 0.34 6.18 11.21
N HIS A 6 0.01 6.10 12.49
CA HIS A 6 -1.14 6.82 13.05
C HIS A 6 -0.99 8.35 12.96
N GLN A 7 0.22 8.85 12.69
CA GLN A 7 0.48 10.26 12.43
C GLN A 7 0.36 10.63 10.95
N LEU A 8 0.46 9.63 10.04
CA LEU A 8 0.41 9.82 8.59
C LEU A 8 -0.97 9.48 8.01
N VAL A 9 -1.65 8.49 8.59
CA VAL A 9 -2.93 7.97 8.13
C VAL A 9 -3.95 8.18 9.22
N ASP A 10 -4.89 9.09 8.98
CA ASP A 10 -6.07 9.22 9.83
C ASP A 10 -7.11 8.17 9.40
N PRO A 11 -7.51 7.24 10.28
CA PRO A 11 -8.48 6.20 9.94
C PRO A 11 -9.91 6.71 9.76
N ALA A 12 -10.17 7.99 10.08
CA ALA A 12 -11.48 8.60 9.98
C ALA A 12 -11.67 9.48 8.73
N THR A 13 -10.58 9.87 8.06
CA THR A 13 -10.62 10.78 6.91
C THR A 13 -10.21 10.11 5.61
N SER A 14 -10.88 10.48 4.52
CA SER A 14 -10.50 10.12 3.16
C SER A 14 -9.14 10.73 2.80
N GLY A 15 -8.32 10.00 2.04
CA GLY A 15 -7.02 10.52 1.67
C GLY A 15 -6.24 9.65 0.68
N TYR A 16 -5.32 10.28 -0.03
CA TYR A 16 -4.41 9.64 -0.96
C TYR A 16 -3.08 9.30 -0.31
N TYR A 17 -2.56 8.13 -0.65
CA TYR A 17 -1.32 7.61 -0.07
C TYR A 17 -0.44 6.96 -1.14
N HIS A 18 0.84 7.30 -1.12
CA HIS A 18 1.87 6.55 -1.84
C HIS A 18 2.48 5.51 -0.92
N CYS A 19 2.35 4.25 -1.28
CA CYS A 19 2.86 3.10 -0.55
C CYS A 19 4.02 2.46 -1.30
N VAL A 20 5.10 2.14 -0.59
CA VAL A 20 6.24 1.43 -1.16
C VAL A 20 6.61 0.24 -0.27
N THR A 21 6.70 -0.95 -0.86
CA THR A 21 7.25 -2.13 -0.19
C THR A 21 8.44 -2.64 -0.98
N ARG A 22 9.48 -3.08 -0.29
CA ARG A 22 10.76 -3.47 -0.90
C ARG A 22 11.19 -4.85 -0.41
N CYS A 23 11.79 -5.65 -1.31
CA CYS A 23 12.37 -6.93 -0.97
C CYS A 23 13.63 -6.78 -0.11
N VAL A 24 13.92 -7.80 0.70
CA VAL A 24 15.11 -7.80 1.57
C VAL A 24 16.38 -7.64 0.75
N ARG A 25 17.37 -6.93 1.34
CA ARG A 25 18.71 -6.75 0.78
C ARG A 25 18.74 -6.20 -0.64
N ARG A 26 17.66 -5.57 -1.09
CA ARG A 26 17.49 -5.09 -2.47
C ARG A 26 17.66 -6.19 -3.52
N ALA A 27 17.44 -7.46 -3.14
CA ALA A 27 17.49 -8.60 -4.05
C ALA A 27 16.38 -8.50 -5.12
N PHE A 28 16.65 -9.03 -6.29
CA PHE A 28 15.71 -9.04 -7.42
C PHE A 28 14.70 -10.18 -7.28
N LEU A 29 14.01 -10.25 -6.14
CA LEU A 29 13.08 -11.35 -5.84
C LEU A 29 11.81 -11.37 -6.71
N CYS A 30 11.60 -10.32 -7.53
CA CYS A 30 10.54 -10.23 -8.53
C CYS A 30 11.12 -9.91 -9.92
N GLY A 31 12.37 -10.28 -10.22
CA GLY A 31 13.03 -10.01 -11.49
C GLY A 31 14.10 -11.05 -11.80
N ALA A 32 14.98 -10.76 -12.77
CA ALA A 32 16.12 -11.61 -13.06
C ALA A 32 17.18 -11.48 -11.96
N ASP A 33 17.61 -12.60 -11.41
CA ASP A 33 18.72 -12.66 -10.45
C ASP A 33 20.03 -12.88 -11.22
N PRO A 34 20.94 -11.89 -11.23
CA PRO A 34 22.20 -12.00 -11.98
C PRO A 34 23.16 -13.04 -11.41
N LEU A 35 22.99 -13.46 -10.15
CA LEU A 35 23.87 -14.43 -9.51
C LEU A 35 23.49 -15.87 -9.85
N SER A 36 22.21 -16.20 -9.84
CA SER A 36 21.71 -17.54 -10.12
C SER A 36 21.28 -17.74 -11.58
N GLY A 37 21.13 -16.65 -12.35
CA GLY A 37 20.57 -16.65 -13.69
C GLY A 37 19.06 -16.95 -13.74
N ARG A 38 18.39 -17.10 -12.59
CA ARG A 38 16.95 -17.39 -12.52
C ARG A 38 16.13 -16.12 -12.71
N SER A 39 15.00 -16.26 -13.42
CA SER A 39 14.00 -15.20 -13.52
C SER A 39 12.83 -15.46 -12.55
N PHE A 40 12.46 -14.44 -11.82
CA PHE A 40 11.31 -14.41 -10.92
C PHE A 40 10.24 -13.42 -11.41
N ASP A 41 10.25 -13.08 -12.71
CA ASP A 41 9.32 -12.10 -13.29
C ASP A 41 7.85 -12.51 -13.13
N HIS A 42 7.54 -13.80 -13.12
CA HIS A 42 6.19 -14.32 -12.87
C HIS A 42 5.61 -13.85 -11.52
N ARG A 43 6.44 -13.52 -10.53
CA ARG A 43 6.00 -12.98 -9.24
C ARG A 43 5.40 -11.57 -9.36
N LYS A 44 5.77 -10.81 -10.39
CA LYS A 44 5.17 -9.51 -10.69
C LYS A 44 3.68 -9.66 -11.00
N THR A 45 3.32 -10.69 -11.76
CA THR A 45 1.91 -11.03 -12.03
C THR A 45 1.15 -11.37 -10.75
N TRP A 46 1.75 -12.12 -9.81
CA TRP A 46 1.09 -12.42 -8.53
C TRP A 46 0.79 -11.14 -7.72
N ILE A 47 1.77 -10.22 -7.68
CA ILE A 47 1.65 -8.97 -6.96
C ILE A 47 0.59 -8.08 -7.60
N GLU A 48 0.62 -7.93 -8.92
CA GLU A 48 -0.33 -7.12 -9.68
C GLU A 48 -1.76 -7.63 -9.53
N SER A 49 -1.98 -8.94 -9.77
CA SER A 49 -3.31 -9.55 -9.63
C SER A 49 -3.85 -9.40 -8.21
N ARG A 50 -2.99 -9.62 -7.19
CA ARG A 50 -3.41 -9.47 -5.79
C ARG A 50 -3.70 -8.03 -5.42
N LEU A 51 -2.94 -7.07 -5.94
CA LEU A 51 -3.15 -5.64 -5.69
C LEU A 51 -4.52 -5.19 -6.23
N ILE A 52 -4.87 -5.62 -7.43
CA ILE A 52 -6.16 -5.33 -8.08
C ILE A 52 -7.31 -5.98 -7.30
N GLU A 53 -7.20 -7.26 -6.99
CA GLU A 53 -8.19 -8.00 -6.20
C GLU A 53 -8.46 -7.34 -4.84
N LEU A 54 -7.39 -6.94 -4.14
CA LEU A 54 -7.52 -6.26 -2.86
C LEU A 54 -8.18 -4.90 -2.97
N ALA A 55 -7.92 -4.15 -4.03
CA ALA A 55 -8.59 -2.87 -4.26
C ALA A 55 -10.12 -3.04 -4.38
N GLU A 56 -10.58 -4.12 -5.02
CA GLU A 56 -12.01 -4.44 -5.13
C GLU A 56 -12.63 -4.87 -3.79
N ILE A 57 -11.85 -5.47 -2.90
CA ILE A 57 -12.34 -5.96 -1.60
C ILE A 57 -12.37 -4.85 -0.54
N PHE A 58 -11.35 -4.01 -0.49
CA PHE A 58 -11.20 -2.95 0.50
C PHE A 58 -11.89 -1.65 0.06
N ALA A 59 -12.18 -0.75 1.00
CA ALA A 59 -12.61 0.62 0.72
C ALA A 59 -11.43 1.46 0.20
N VAL A 60 -10.92 1.07 -0.97
CA VAL A 60 -9.72 1.60 -1.61
C VAL A 60 -9.97 1.78 -3.10
N GLY A 61 -9.48 2.89 -3.66
CA GLY A 61 -9.29 3.08 -5.08
C GLY A 61 -7.80 3.01 -5.43
N LEU A 62 -7.42 2.15 -6.36
CA LEU A 62 -6.05 2.02 -6.86
C LEU A 62 -5.85 2.96 -8.06
N TYR A 63 -5.06 4.01 -7.89
CA TYR A 63 -4.84 5.05 -8.92
C TYR A 63 -3.59 4.82 -9.76
N ALA A 64 -2.48 4.40 -9.13
CA ALA A 64 -1.29 4.02 -9.87
C ALA A 64 -0.54 2.89 -9.17
N TYR A 65 0.19 2.09 -9.93
CA TYR A 65 1.11 1.09 -9.41
C TYR A 65 2.23 0.79 -10.41
N ALA A 66 3.36 0.35 -9.86
CA ALA A 66 4.46 -0.22 -10.63
C ALA A 66 5.09 -1.37 -9.82
N VAL A 67 5.12 -2.56 -10.40
CA VAL A 67 5.78 -3.73 -9.80
C VAL A 67 7.17 -3.86 -10.38
N MET A 68 8.16 -3.40 -9.62
CA MET A 68 9.57 -3.42 -10.00
C MET A 68 10.23 -4.74 -9.59
N SER A 69 11.45 -4.99 -10.05
CA SER A 69 12.18 -6.23 -9.75
C SER A 69 12.45 -6.44 -8.25
N ASN A 70 12.55 -5.38 -7.45
CA ASN A 70 12.86 -5.47 -6.02
C ASN A 70 11.99 -4.62 -5.11
N HIS A 71 10.98 -3.94 -5.64
CA HIS A 71 10.02 -3.16 -4.86
C HIS A 71 8.73 -2.92 -5.65
N VAL A 72 7.70 -2.51 -4.93
CA VAL A 72 6.38 -2.20 -5.47
C VAL A 72 5.98 -0.82 -5.02
N HIS A 73 5.50 -0.01 -5.94
CA HIS A 73 4.82 1.26 -5.68
C HIS A 73 3.32 1.08 -5.87
N ALA A 74 2.53 1.73 -5.02
CA ALA A 74 1.08 1.87 -5.20
C ALA A 74 0.63 3.25 -4.73
N VAL A 75 -0.16 3.94 -5.55
CA VAL A 75 -0.89 5.15 -5.18
C VAL A 75 -2.34 4.76 -4.97
N VAL A 76 -2.80 4.89 -3.75
CA VAL A 76 -4.13 4.47 -3.33
C VAL A 76 -4.91 5.61 -2.69
N HIS A 77 -6.20 5.67 -2.99
CA HIS A 77 -7.17 6.48 -2.28
C HIS A 77 -7.89 5.59 -1.28
N VAL A 78 -7.91 5.96 -0.01
CA VAL A 78 -8.63 5.24 1.04
C VAL A 78 -9.78 6.12 1.50
N ASP A 79 -11.00 5.61 1.42
CA ASP A 79 -12.18 6.30 1.88
C ASP A 79 -12.94 5.47 2.93
N PRO A 80 -12.81 5.83 4.21
CA PRO A 80 -13.51 5.16 5.29
C PRO A 80 -15.04 5.27 5.19
N GLY A 81 -15.56 6.31 4.53
CA GLY A 81 -16.99 6.52 4.29
C GLY A 81 -17.58 5.43 3.41
N THR A 82 -16.86 5.01 2.39
CA THR A 82 -17.28 3.90 1.51
C THR A 82 -17.59 2.64 2.32
N ALA A 83 -16.70 2.21 3.22
CA ALA A 83 -16.94 1.01 4.04
C ALA A 83 -18.05 1.21 5.09
N ALA A 84 -18.26 2.43 5.55
CA ALA A 84 -19.35 2.75 6.48
C ALA A 84 -20.71 2.59 5.80
N GLY A 85 -20.81 2.88 4.51
CA GLY A 85 -22.04 2.76 3.71
C GLY A 85 -22.37 1.33 3.27
N TRP A 86 -21.46 0.36 3.39
CA TRP A 86 -21.77 -1.02 2.97
C TRP A 86 -22.79 -1.69 3.90
N PRO A 87 -23.75 -2.45 3.35
CA PRO A 87 -24.57 -3.37 4.13
C PRO A 87 -23.71 -4.39 4.89
N ASP A 88 -24.22 -4.92 5.99
CA ASP A 88 -23.54 -5.92 6.81
C ASP A 88 -23.23 -7.20 6.01
N SER A 89 -24.14 -7.61 5.13
CA SER A 89 -23.93 -8.74 4.22
C SER A 89 -22.73 -8.53 3.31
N GLU A 90 -22.59 -7.34 2.74
CA GLU A 90 -21.46 -7.00 1.88
C GLU A 90 -20.13 -7.02 2.64
N VAL A 91 -20.10 -6.49 3.86
CA VAL A 91 -18.90 -6.55 4.72
C VAL A 91 -18.50 -8.00 4.99
N ALA A 92 -19.46 -8.87 5.31
CA ALA A 92 -19.20 -10.29 5.58
C ALA A 92 -18.69 -11.01 4.32
N GLU A 93 -19.30 -10.76 3.15
CA GLU A 93 -18.88 -11.33 1.87
C GLU A 93 -17.47 -10.89 1.46
N ARG A 94 -17.17 -9.59 1.55
CA ARG A 94 -15.83 -9.04 1.28
C ARG A 94 -14.77 -9.67 2.21
N TRP A 95 -15.10 -9.88 3.47
CA TRP A 95 -14.21 -10.53 4.42
C TRP A 95 -13.98 -12.01 4.09
N VAL A 96 -15.01 -12.72 3.66
CA VAL A 96 -14.90 -14.13 3.23
C VAL A 96 -14.09 -14.25 1.93
N ARG A 97 -14.29 -13.33 0.96
CA ARG A 97 -13.43 -13.27 -0.25
C ARG A 97 -11.96 -13.07 0.11
N LEU A 98 -11.66 -12.25 1.13
CA LEU A 98 -10.30 -12.00 1.59
C LEU A 98 -9.66 -13.22 2.25
N PHE A 99 -10.47 -14.01 2.98
CA PHE A 99 -10.07 -15.20 3.72
C PHE A 99 -11.06 -16.34 3.46
N PRO A 100 -11.03 -16.94 2.24
CA PRO A 100 -11.94 -18.03 1.92
C PRO A 100 -11.70 -19.24 2.81
N ALA A 101 -12.75 -20.04 3.02
CA ALA A 101 -12.63 -21.33 3.68
C ALA A 101 -12.00 -22.34 2.70
N SER A 102 -11.21 -23.25 3.25
CA SER A 102 -10.67 -24.38 2.51
C SER A 102 -10.77 -25.65 3.37
N ALA A 103 -11.05 -26.77 2.72
CA ALA A 103 -11.05 -28.09 3.31
C ALA A 103 -10.02 -28.95 2.54
N ASN A 104 -9.06 -29.55 3.26
CA ASN A 104 -7.99 -30.36 2.66
C ASN A 104 -7.17 -29.66 1.57
N GLY A 105 -7.06 -28.31 1.63
CA GLY A 105 -6.34 -27.53 0.64
C GLY A 105 -7.17 -27.06 -0.55
N GLU A 106 -8.40 -27.57 -0.72
CA GLU A 106 -9.33 -27.18 -1.78
C GLU A 106 -10.33 -26.12 -1.29
N PRO A 107 -10.89 -25.31 -2.20
CA PRO A 107 -11.94 -24.34 -1.88
C PRO A 107 -13.16 -25.04 -1.23
N ASP A 108 -13.66 -24.47 -0.12
CA ASP A 108 -14.85 -24.94 0.58
C ASP A 108 -15.98 -23.88 0.50
N PRO A 109 -16.85 -23.93 -0.51
CA PRO A 109 -17.94 -22.97 -0.66
C PRO A 109 -18.91 -22.97 0.52
N GLU A 110 -19.26 -24.14 1.05
CA GLU A 110 -20.15 -24.26 2.23
C GLU A 110 -19.49 -23.67 3.48
N GLY A 111 -18.19 -23.91 3.68
CA GLY A 111 -17.40 -23.28 4.74
C GLY A 111 -17.35 -21.77 4.59
N CYS A 112 -17.33 -21.24 3.37
CA CYS A 112 -17.45 -19.82 3.11
C CYS A 112 -18.81 -19.27 3.57
N LEU A 113 -19.92 -19.97 3.26
CA LEU A 113 -21.26 -19.59 3.73
C LEU A 113 -21.36 -19.61 5.24
N ARG A 114 -20.92 -20.71 5.87
CA ARG A 114 -20.88 -20.84 7.36
C ARG A 114 -20.06 -19.72 7.99
N ARG A 115 -18.93 -19.34 7.40
CA ARG A 115 -18.08 -18.24 7.89
C ARG A 115 -18.76 -16.89 7.75
N ARG A 116 -19.45 -16.63 6.62
CA ARG A 116 -20.26 -15.43 6.40
C ARG A 116 -21.34 -15.28 7.47
N ASP A 117 -22.10 -16.35 7.69
CA ASP A 117 -23.20 -16.35 8.64
C ASP A 117 -22.72 -16.19 10.09
N ALA A 118 -21.58 -16.79 10.42
CA ALA A 118 -20.92 -16.58 11.72
C ALA A 118 -20.40 -15.13 11.93
N ILE A 119 -20.06 -14.41 10.86
CA ILE A 119 -19.71 -12.99 10.93
C ILE A 119 -20.97 -12.16 11.15
N LEU A 120 -22.04 -12.44 10.40
CA LEU A 120 -23.32 -11.71 10.50
C LEU A 120 -23.96 -11.91 11.86
N GLY A 121 -23.86 -13.11 12.45
CA GLY A 121 -24.36 -13.43 13.79
C GLY A 121 -23.55 -12.83 14.95
N ASN A 122 -22.44 -12.12 14.68
CA ASN A 122 -21.58 -11.54 15.71
C ASN A 122 -21.27 -10.06 15.41
N PRO A 123 -22.02 -9.11 16.01
CA PRO A 123 -21.88 -7.68 15.76
C PRO A 123 -20.46 -7.12 15.99
N ASP A 124 -19.77 -7.57 17.02
CA ASP A 124 -18.40 -7.10 17.33
C ASP A 124 -17.41 -7.55 16.25
N ARG A 125 -17.53 -8.78 15.79
CA ARG A 125 -16.72 -9.32 14.70
C ARG A 125 -17.01 -8.61 13.38
N LEU A 126 -18.26 -8.36 13.08
CA LEU A 126 -18.69 -7.63 11.89
C LEU A 126 -18.11 -6.21 11.91
N ALA A 127 -18.24 -5.48 13.02
CA ALA A 127 -17.66 -4.15 13.20
C ALA A 127 -16.12 -4.18 13.02
N GLN A 128 -15.46 -5.20 13.55
CA GLN A 128 -14.02 -5.37 13.36
C GLN A 128 -13.66 -5.65 11.89
N CYS A 129 -14.42 -6.46 11.16
CA CYS A 129 -14.22 -6.68 9.72
C CYS A 129 -14.37 -5.37 8.95
N ARG A 130 -15.41 -4.58 9.22
CA ARG A 130 -15.65 -3.27 8.61
C ARG A 130 -14.48 -2.31 8.85
N LEU A 131 -13.97 -2.22 10.09
CA LEU A 131 -12.81 -1.40 10.44
C LEU A 131 -11.54 -1.83 9.70
N ARG A 132 -11.34 -3.13 9.51
CA ARG A 132 -10.16 -3.67 8.80
C ARG A 132 -10.25 -3.44 7.30
N LEU A 133 -11.43 -3.55 6.69
CA LEU A 133 -11.65 -3.34 5.26
C LEU A 133 -11.45 -1.88 4.82
N ARG A 134 -11.47 -0.91 5.72
CA ARG A 134 -11.13 0.49 5.45
C ARG A 134 -9.69 0.87 5.83
N SER A 135 -8.87 -0.10 6.26
CA SER A 135 -7.54 0.15 6.80
C SER A 135 -6.44 -0.06 5.76
N LEU A 136 -5.70 1.01 5.43
CA LEU A 136 -4.52 0.93 4.58
C LEU A 136 -3.48 -0.08 5.10
N SER A 137 -3.33 -0.19 6.42
CA SER A 137 -2.39 -1.14 7.02
C SER A 137 -2.82 -2.60 6.79
N TRP A 138 -4.13 -2.89 6.82
CA TRP A 138 -4.67 -4.20 6.51
C TRP A 138 -4.57 -4.51 5.02
N PHE A 139 -4.88 -3.55 4.15
CA PHE A 139 -4.71 -3.67 2.70
C PHE A 139 -3.27 -4.10 2.35
N MET A 140 -2.27 -3.35 2.82
CA MET A 140 -0.86 -3.65 2.57
C MET A 140 -0.37 -4.95 3.23
N ARG A 141 -0.93 -5.32 4.39
CA ARG A 141 -0.65 -6.62 5.01
C ARG A 141 -1.17 -7.77 4.16
N CYS A 142 -2.41 -7.67 3.67
CA CYS A 142 -3.04 -8.69 2.83
C CYS A 142 -2.41 -8.80 1.44
N LEU A 143 -1.71 -7.76 0.99
CA LEU A 143 -0.83 -7.82 -0.18
C LEU A 143 0.48 -8.55 0.15
N ALA A 144 1.18 -8.10 1.17
CA ALA A 144 2.57 -8.50 1.42
C ALA A 144 2.71 -9.92 1.96
N GLU A 145 1.83 -10.33 2.89
CA GLU A 145 1.97 -11.61 3.61
C GLU A 145 1.76 -12.85 2.71
N PRO A 146 0.71 -12.96 1.88
CA PRO A 146 0.54 -14.09 0.97
C PRO A 146 1.65 -14.20 -0.08
N ILE A 147 2.10 -13.07 -0.62
CA ILE A 147 3.21 -13.02 -1.60
C ILE A 147 4.50 -13.56 -0.96
N ALA A 148 4.82 -13.09 0.25
CA ALA A 148 6.01 -13.57 0.96
C ALA A 148 5.97 -15.08 1.23
N ARG A 149 4.82 -15.60 1.67
CA ARG A 149 4.65 -17.05 1.92
C ARG A 149 4.76 -17.87 0.65
N ARG A 150 4.17 -17.39 -0.47
CA ARG A 150 4.22 -18.07 -1.75
C ARG A 150 5.64 -18.10 -2.32
N ALA A 151 6.34 -16.95 -2.28
CA ALA A 151 7.71 -16.83 -2.75
C ALA A 151 8.68 -17.68 -1.92
N ASN A 152 8.57 -17.64 -0.57
CA ASN A 152 9.40 -18.47 0.29
C ASN A 152 9.18 -19.97 0.06
N ARG A 153 7.96 -20.39 -0.23
CA ARG A 153 7.64 -21.78 -0.55
C ARG A 153 8.27 -22.19 -1.89
N GLU A 154 8.17 -21.34 -2.91
CA GLU A 154 8.81 -21.54 -4.20
C GLU A 154 10.34 -21.61 -4.09
N ASP A 155 10.93 -20.77 -3.24
CA ASP A 155 12.38 -20.72 -3.03
C ASP A 155 12.87 -21.81 -2.05
N GLY A 156 11.98 -22.60 -1.44
CA GLY A 156 12.33 -23.60 -0.42
C GLY A 156 13.00 -22.98 0.80
N CYS A 157 12.71 -21.72 1.11
CA CYS A 157 13.37 -20.98 2.19
C CYS A 157 12.38 -20.47 3.24
N THR A 158 12.94 -20.03 4.37
CA THR A 158 12.24 -19.35 5.44
C THR A 158 12.84 -17.96 5.68
N GLY A 159 12.08 -17.06 6.29
CA GLY A 159 12.58 -15.74 6.62
C GLY A 159 11.81 -14.61 5.96
N ARG A 160 12.44 -13.42 5.97
CA ARG A 160 11.80 -12.21 5.47
C ARG A 160 11.95 -12.08 3.96
N PHE A 161 10.84 -12.01 3.26
CA PHE A 161 10.79 -11.63 1.86
C PHE A 161 10.84 -10.10 1.69
N TRP A 162 10.09 -9.36 2.53
CA TRP A 162 10.07 -7.91 2.54
C TRP A 162 11.04 -7.35 3.59
N GLU A 163 11.73 -6.26 3.24
CA GLU A 163 12.72 -5.58 4.11
C GLU A 163 12.12 -5.17 5.46
N GLY A 164 10.84 -4.83 5.47
CA GLY A 164 10.12 -4.41 6.66
C GLY A 164 8.68 -4.06 6.37
N ARG A 165 8.11 -3.20 7.22
CA ARG A 165 6.80 -2.62 6.94
C ARG A 165 6.89 -1.70 5.73
N PHE A 166 5.81 -1.63 4.93
CA PHE A 166 5.75 -0.70 3.81
C PHE A 166 5.97 0.75 4.27
N LYS A 167 6.59 1.56 3.42
CA LYS A 167 6.69 3.01 3.60
C LYS A 167 5.42 3.65 3.06
N CYS A 168 5.00 4.75 3.69
CA CYS A 168 3.77 5.45 3.35
C CYS A 168 4.02 6.96 3.39
N GLN A 169 3.51 7.66 2.38
CA GLN A 169 3.48 9.11 2.31
C GLN A 169 2.05 9.54 2.00
N ALA A 170 1.49 10.49 2.76
CA ALA A 170 0.23 11.12 2.43
C ALA A 170 0.45 12.13 1.29
N LEU A 171 -0.47 12.14 0.32
CA LEU A 171 -0.50 13.07 -0.81
C LEU A 171 -1.64 14.06 -0.51
N LEU A 172 -1.30 15.32 -0.32
CA LEU A 172 -2.20 16.28 0.34
C LEU A 172 -3.05 17.11 -0.63
N ASP A 173 -2.68 17.13 -1.90
CA ASP A 173 -3.36 17.85 -2.95
C ASP A 173 -3.30 17.11 -4.29
N ASP A 174 -4.10 17.54 -5.26
CA ASP A 174 -4.19 16.93 -6.59
C ASP A 174 -2.85 16.95 -7.34
N ALA A 175 -2.06 17.99 -7.15
CA ALA A 175 -0.75 18.12 -7.78
C ALA A 175 0.23 17.07 -7.22
N ALA A 176 0.21 16.82 -5.91
CA ALA A 176 0.99 15.78 -5.28
C ALA A 176 0.54 14.38 -5.73
N VAL A 177 -0.76 14.14 -5.87
CA VAL A 177 -1.30 12.87 -6.37
C VAL A 177 -0.85 12.63 -7.81
N LEU A 178 -1.07 13.57 -8.72
CA LEU A 178 -0.72 13.45 -10.14
C LEU A 178 0.78 13.32 -10.36
N SER A 179 1.60 14.10 -9.63
CA SER A 179 3.06 14.00 -9.73
C SER A 179 3.57 12.64 -9.22
N CYS A 180 2.97 12.12 -8.17
CA CYS A 180 3.30 10.80 -7.65
C CYS A 180 2.86 9.68 -8.60
N MET A 181 1.66 9.77 -9.19
CA MET A 181 1.20 8.84 -10.23
C MET A 181 2.16 8.82 -11.41
N SER A 182 2.53 9.99 -11.93
CA SER A 182 3.48 10.10 -13.05
C SER A 182 4.86 9.53 -12.68
N TYR A 183 5.35 9.78 -11.47
CA TYR A 183 6.57 9.17 -10.97
C TYR A 183 6.49 7.63 -10.96
N VAL A 184 5.38 7.07 -10.47
CA VAL A 184 5.16 5.62 -10.38
C VAL A 184 5.09 5.00 -11.77
N ASP A 185 4.34 5.58 -12.68
CA ASP A 185 4.17 5.09 -14.05
C ASP A 185 5.47 5.17 -14.87
N LEU A 186 6.31 6.17 -14.62
CA LEU A 186 7.61 6.33 -15.27
C LEU A 186 8.73 5.50 -14.64
N ASN A 187 8.51 4.87 -13.50
CA ASN A 187 9.56 4.19 -12.74
C ASN A 187 10.30 3.10 -13.56
N PRO A 188 9.62 2.19 -14.32
CA PRO A 188 10.30 1.19 -15.14
C PRO A 188 11.15 1.80 -16.27
N VAL A 189 10.66 2.87 -16.90
CA VAL A 189 11.38 3.56 -17.97
C VAL A 189 12.63 4.25 -17.43
N ARG A 190 12.51 4.94 -16.31
CA ARG A 190 13.63 5.61 -15.62
C ARG A 190 14.67 4.64 -15.05
N ALA A 191 14.24 3.44 -14.67
CA ALA A 191 15.13 2.37 -14.21
C ALA A 191 15.77 1.59 -15.37
N GLY A 192 15.49 1.92 -16.64
CA GLY A 192 15.99 1.21 -17.82
C GLY A 192 15.43 -0.21 -17.98
N ILE A 193 14.32 -0.53 -17.28
CA ILE A 193 13.65 -1.84 -17.36
C ILE A 193 12.76 -1.91 -18.61
N ALA A 194 12.15 -0.79 -18.98
CA ALA A 194 11.34 -0.66 -20.18
C ALA A 194 11.85 0.50 -21.04
N PRO A 195 11.82 0.39 -22.40
CA PRO A 195 12.25 1.45 -23.30
C PRO A 195 11.24 2.62 -23.37
N ASP A 196 9.96 2.34 -23.11
CA ASP A 196 8.86 3.30 -23.18
C ASP A 196 7.67 2.91 -22.30
N LEU A 197 6.67 3.78 -22.23
CA LEU A 197 5.46 3.57 -21.43
C LEU A 197 4.62 2.36 -21.91
N PRO A 198 4.34 2.17 -23.21
CA PRO A 198 3.57 1.01 -23.69
C PRO A 198 4.19 -0.34 -23.37
N SER A 199 5.51 -0.41 -23.31
CA SER A 199 6.24 -1.65 -22.97
C SER A 199 6.49 -1.84 -21.48
N SER A 200 6.09 -0.88 -20.63
CA SER A 200 6.22 -0.94 -19.17
C SER A 200 5.26 -1.94 -18.55
N THR A 201 5.58 -3.24 -18.61
CA THR A 201 4.75 -4.30 -18.01
C THR A 201 4.54 -4.12 -16.51
N HIS A 202 3.41 -4.61 -15.99
CA HIS A 202 3.04 -4.55 -14.57
C HIS A 202 2.98 -3.13 -14.01
N THR A 203 2.43 -2.19 -14.81
CA THR A 203 2.20 -0.79 -14.43
C THR A 203 0.78 -0.35 -14.72
N SER A 204 0.36 0.66 -13.98
CA SER A 204 -0.92 1.32 -14.17
C SER A 204 -1.05 1.97 -15.55
N VAL A 205 -0.01 2.62 -16.05
CA VAL A 205 -0.05 3.29 -17.34
C VAL A 205 -0.26 2.31 -18.49
N LYS A 206 0.43 1.18 -18.50
CA LYS A 206 0.21 0.13 -19.49
C LYS A 206 -1.23 -0.35 -19.46
N ARG A 207 -1.75 -0.68 -18.29
CA ARG A 207 -3.13 -1.12 -18.12
C ARG A 207 -4.13 -0.05 -18.63
N ARG A 208 -3.89 1.24 -18.36
CA ARG A 208 -4.73 2.33 -18.88
C ARG A 208 -4.69 2.39 -20.42
N ILE A 209 -3.49 2.28 -21.00
CA ILE A 209 -3.33 2.28 -22.47
C ILE A 209 -4.07 1.10 -23.11
N GLU A 210 -3.99 -0.09 -22.52
CA GLU A 210 -4.62 -1.32 -23.06
C GLU A 210 -6.15 -1.33 -22.89
N THR A 211 -6.67 -0.75 -21.79
CA THR A 211 -8.10 -0.81 -21.48
C THR A 211 -8.89 0.30 -22.19
N THR A 212 -8.23 1.38 -22.57
CA THR A 212 -8.88 2.59 -23.08
C THR A 212 -8.44 2.84 -24.52
N SER A 213 -9.19 2.29 -25.47
CA SER A 213 -8.89 2.46 -26.90
C SER A 213 -10.05 3.12 -27.64
N PRO A 214 -9.90 4.34 -28.14
CA PRO A 214 -9.24 5.53 -27.58
C PRO A 214 -10.07 6.15 -26.44
N PRO A 215 -9.44 6.83 -25.44
CA PRO A 215 -10.18 7.45 -24.35
C PRO A 215 -11.12 8.55 -24.88
N ALA A 216 -12.36 8.54 -24.43
CA ALA A 216 -13.33 9.57 -24.77
C ALA A 216 -12.84 10.95 -24.25
N ARG A 217 -13.01 12.00 -25.05
CA ARG A 217 -12.72 13.36 -24.59
C ARG A 217 -13.58 13.67 -23.36
N GLY A 218 -12.92 14.06 -22.26
CA GLY A 218 -13.60 14.40 -21.00
C GLY A 218 -13.91 13.21 -20.09
N GLU A 219 -13.51 11.99 -20.45
CA GLU A 219 -13.60 10.85 -19.53
C GLU A 219 -12.79 11.13 -18.24
N PRO A 220 -13.43 11.14 -17.04
CA PRO A 220 -12.74 11.48 -15.81
C PRO A 220 -11.70 10.42 -15.43
N LEU A 221 -10.59 10.87 -14.86
CA LEU A 221 -9.58 9.96 -14.31
C LEU A 221 -10.15 9.22 -13.12
N ARG A 222 -10.35 7.91 -13.29
CA ARG A 222 -10.84 6.99 -12.23
C ARG A 222 -9.72 6.12 -11.69
N ALA A 223 -9.98 5.51 -10.54
CA ALA A 223 -9.17 4.39 -10.08
C ALA A 223 -9.17 3.27 -11.13
N ILE A 224 -8.04 2.57 -11.27
CA ILE A 224 -7.89 1.43 -12.19
C ILE A 224 -8.69 0.23 -11.69
N ALA A 225 -8.75 0.08 -10.39
CA ALA A 225 -9.50 -0.93 -9.66
C ALA A 225 -9.90 -0.38 -8.31
N GLY A 226 -10.99 -0.89 -7.76
CA GLY A 226 -11.39 -0.56 -6.41
C GLY A 226 -12.89 -0.42 -6.22
N SER A 227 -13.27 -0.29 -4.97
CA SER A 227 -14.65 -0.07 -4.56
C SER A 227 -15.07 1.41 -4.56
N ILE A 228 -14.13 2.32 -4.77
CA ILE A 228 -14.39 3.76 -4.90
C ILE A 228 -14.62 4.06 -6.38
N ILE A 229 -15.88 4.24 -6.77
CA ILE A 229 -16.31 4.38 -8.16
C ILE A 229 -16.22 5.83 -8.64
N GLU A 230 -16.52 6.78 -7.75
CA GLU A 230 -16.56 8.20 -8.10
C GLU A 230 -15.17 8.76 -8.45
N PRO A 231 -15.06 9.59 -9.49
CA PRO A 231 -13.83 10.28 -9.79
C PRO A 231 -13.55 11.34 -8.73
N THR A 232 -12.37 11.24 -8.11
CA THR A 232 -11.97 12.13 -7.00
C THR A 232 -10.91 13.15 -7.41
N LEU A 233 -10.40 13.06 -8.66
CA LEU A 233 -9.44 13.99 -9.22
C LEU A 233 -10.08 14.79 -10.36
N PRO A 234 -9.90 16.12 -10.42
CA PRO A 234 -10.49 17.00 -11.44
C PRO A 234 -9.68 16.96 -12.74
N VAL A 235 -9.35 15.77 -13.23
CA VAL A 235 -8.49 15.55 -14.41
C VAL A 235 -9.12 14.48 -15.29
N ALA A 236 -9.11 14.70 -16.62
CA ALA A 236 -9.51 13.67 -17.56
C ALA A 236 -8.40 12.63 -17.77
N LEU A 237 -8.80 11.39 -18.10
CA LEU A 237 -7.85 10.31 -18.37
C LEU A 237 -6.85 10.67 -19.47
N VAL A 238 -7.31 11.27 -20.57
CA VAL A 238 -6.47 11.68 -21.68
C VAL A 238 -5.45 12.76 -21.27
N GLU A 239 -5.82 13.66 -20.37
CA GLU A 239 -4.92 14.68 -19.84
C GLU A 239 -3.84 14.08 -18.93
N CYS A 240 -4.22 13.09 -18.13
CA CYS A 240 -3.28 12.35 -17.29
C CYS A 240 -2.25 11.59 -18.15
N LEU A 241 -2.69 10.87 -19.19
CA LEU A 241 -1.79 10.16 -20.11
C LEU A 241 -0.87 11.12 -20.86
N ALA A 242 -1.41 12.24 -21.36
CA ALA A 242 -0.62 13.28 -22.02
C ALA A 242 0.44 13.90 -21.09
N LEU A 243 0.09 14.09 -19.81
CA LEU A 243 0.99 14.60 -18.78
C LEU A 243 2.15 13.63 -18.49
N VAL A 244 1.86 12.33 -18.39
CA VAL A 244 2.89 11.29 -18.17
C VAL A 244 3.82 11.20 -19.39
N ASP A 245 3.28 11.18 -20.61
CA ASP A 245 4.06 11.13 -21.86
C ASP A 245 4.95 12.38 -22.02
N TRP A 246 4.40 13.57 -21.77
CA TRP A 246 5.17 14.80 -21.78
C TRP A 246 6.30 14.78 -20.74
N THR A 247 6.03 14.25 -19.53
CA THR A 247 7.01 14.12 -18.46
C THR A 247 8.14 13.17 -18.86
N ASP A 248 7.84 12.04 -19.48
CA ASP A 248 8.86 11.10 -20.00
C ASP A 248 9.81 11.81 -20.97
N ARG A 249 9.25 12.50 -21.96
CA ARG A 249 10.04 13.21 -22.98
C ARG A 249 10.91 14.33 -22.42
N THR A 250 10.42 15.04 -21.43
CA THR A 250 11.15 16.19 -20.85
C THR A 250 12.20 15.78 -19.82
N THR A 251 12.12 14.60 -19.27
CA THR A 251 13.07 14.11 -18.24
C THR A 251 14.16 13.21 -18.81
N ARG A 252 14.09 12.84 -20.09
CA ARG A 252 15.06 11.96 -20.77
C ARG A 252 15.90 12.74 -21.78
N PRO A 253 17.18 13.03 -21.45
CA PRO A 253 18.05 13.79 -22.34
C PRO A 253 18.48 13.03 -23.61
N ASP A 254 18.32 11.72 -23.63
CA ASP A 254 18.71 10.80 -24.72
C ASP A 254 17.66 10.66 -25.82
N LYS A 255 16.41 11.04 -25.58
CA LYS A 255 15.37 11.07 -26.61
C LYS A 255 15.46 12.37 -27.41
N ARG A 256 16.18 12.31 -28.54
CA ARG A 256 16.13 13.34 -29.62
C ARG A 256 14.78 13.27 -30.35
N GLY A 257 13.74 13.76 -29.72
CA GLY A 257 12.46 14.05 -30.35
C GLY A 257 12.14 15.48 -30.02
N ALA A 258 11.67 16.28 -31.02
CA ALA A 258 11.27 17.64 -30.79
C ALA A 258 10.36 17.70 -29.56
N ILE A 259 10.91 18.24 -28.49
CA ILE A 259 10.13 18.59 -27.30
C ILE A 259 9.09 19.57 -27.82
N ARG A 260 7.82 19.14 -27.91
CA ARG A 260 6.75 20.12 -28.07
C ARG A 260 6.91 21.02 -26.86
N SER A 261 7.22 22.31 -27.18
CA SER A 261 7.47 23.34 -26.18
C SER A 261 6.26 23.57 -25.26
N ASP A 262 5.10 23.06 -25.66
CA ASP A 262 3.83 23.35 -25.01
C ASP A 262 3.58 22.36 -23.92
N ALA A 263 3.77 22.83 -22.67
CA ALA A 263 3.39 22.09 -21.48
C ALA A 263 1.88 21.79 -21.49
N PRO A 264 1.46 20.57 -21.06
CA PRO A 264 0.05 20.23 -21.02
C PRO A 264 -0.78 21.24 -20.22
N PRO A 265 -1.95 21.68 -20.74
CA PRO A 265 -2.81 22.68 -20.07
C PRO A 265 -3.20 22.30 -18.64
N VAL A 266 -3.23 21.01 -18.32
CA VAL A 266 -3.53 20.48 -16.98
C VAL A 266 -2.55 21.03 -15.94
N LEU A 267 -1.30 21.32 -16.29
CA LEU A 267 -0.32 21.90 -15.35
C LEU A 267 -0.75 23.27 -14.86
N ALA A 268 -1.22 24.14 -15.76
CA ALA A 268 -1.74 25.45 -15.38
C ALA A 268 -2.98 25.33 -14.49
N ARG A 269 -3.87 24.36 -14.77
CA ARG A 269 -5.09 24.12 -14.00
C ARG A 269 -4.80 23.65 -12.58
N ILE A 270 -3.75 22.82 -12.38
CA ILE A 270 -3.30 22.39 -11.04
C ILE A 270 -2.31 23.38 -10.39
N GLY A 271 -2.13 24.58 -10.97
CA GLY A 271 -1.31 25.65 -10.41
C GLY A 271 0.19 25.42 -10.45
N LEU A 272 0.69 24.54 -11.33
CA LEU A 272 2.11 24.22 -11.43
C LEU A 272 2.75 24.74 -12.72
N ARG A 273 3.97 25.26 -12.59
CA ARG A 273 4.85 25.53 -13.74
C ARG A 273 5.59 24.26 -14.15
N PRO A 274 5.99 24.10 -15.44
CA PRO A 274 6.72 22.92 -15.92
C PRO A 274 7.93 22.51 -15.07
N ARG A 275 8.76 23.47 -14.66
CA ARG A 275 9.92 23.21 -13.79
C ARG A 275 9.53 22.73 -12.41
N GLN A 276 8.49 23.29 -11.81
CA GLN A 276 7.99 22.86 -10.49
C GLN A 276 7.46 21.43 -10.57
N TRP A 277 6.72 21.10 -11.62
CA TRP A 277 6.25 19.76 -11.90
C TRP A 277 7.40 18.74 -11.98
N GLN A 278 8.41 19.03 -12.83
CA GLN A 278 9.58 18.15 -12.96
C GLN A 278 10.28 17.93 -11.61
N VAL A 279 10.48 18.98 -10.81
CA VAL A 279 11.05 18.87 -9.46
C VAL A 279 10.19 18.01 -8.54
N GLN A 280 8.87 18.12 -8.63
CA GLN A 280 7.95 17.29 -7.82
C GLN A 280 8.02 15.83 -8.23
N VAL A 281 7.93 15.52 -9.52
CA VAL A 281 8.01 14.14 -10.02
C VAL A 281 9.37 13.51 -9.69
N LEU A 282 10.47 14.18 -10.01
CA LEU A 282 11.81 13.69 -9.73
C LEU A 282 12.14 13.64 -8.23
N GLY A 283 11.56 14.56 -7.46
CA GLY A 283 11.74 14.64 -6.02
C GLY A 283 10.94 13.61 -5.20
N THR A 284 10.00 12.91 -5.82
CA THR A 284 9.14 11.93 -5.11
C THR A 284 9.97 10.84 -4.43
N GLU A 285 10.98 10.30 -5.10
CA GLU A 285 11.90 9.32 -4.50
C GLU A 285 12.72 9.91 -3.36
N SER A 286 13.26 11.12 -3.54
CA SER A 286 14.12 11.76 -2.55
C SER A 286 13.40 12.10 -1.25
N ARG A 287 12.08 12.32 -1.28
CA ARG A 287 11.26 12.59 -0.09
C ARG A 287 11.18 11.36 0.83
N TYR A 288 11.13 10.14 0.29
CA TYR A 288 11.18 8.92 1.10
C TYR A 288 12.54 8.68 1.76
N TRP A 289 13.62 9.20 1.19
CA TRP A 289 14.99 8.99 1.66
C TRP A 289 15.47 10.10 2.59
N ARG A 290 14.96 11.32 2.45
CA ARG A 290 15.33 12.46 3.31
C ARG A 290 14.87 12.33 4.76
N ASP A 291 13.88 11.49 5.04
CA ASP A 291 13.47 11.17 6.42
C ASP A 291 14.57 10.46 7.25
N ARG A 292 15.67 10.06 6.62
CA ARG A 292 16.87 9.57 7.33
C ARG A 292 17.80 10.68 7.83
N SER A 293 17.65 11.91 7.33
CA SER A 293 18.55 13.04 7.68
C SER A 293 17.93 14.05 8.64
N GLY A 294 16.73 13.81 9.19
CA GLY A 294 16.18 14.63 10.28
C GLY A 294 15.73 16.04 9.93
N GLN A 295 15.69 16.43 8.66
CA GLN A 295 15.12 17.72 8.24
C GLN A 295 13.81 17.47 7.48
N SER A 296 12.72 17.58 8.19
CA SER A 296 11.37 17.30 7.76
C SER A 296 10.76 18.50 7.06
N THR A 297 10.36 18.32 5.79
CA THR A 297 9.30 19.11 5.16
C THR A 297 7.90 18.71 5.67
N ALA A 298 7.81 17.75 6.62
CA ALA A 298 6.59 17.41 7.34
C ALA A 298 6.07 18.53 8.25
N GLY A 299 6.87 19.59 8.48
CA GLY A 299 6.48 20.75 9.28
C GLY A 299 5.43 21.63 8.62
N GLU A 300 5.43 21.74 7.29
CA GLU A 300 4.45 22.58 6.56
C GLU A 300 3.11 21.86 6.41
N GLY A 301 3.09 20.60 6.03
CA GLY A 301 1.84 19.82 5.94
C GLY A 301 1.15 19.58 7.30
N ARG A 302 1.87 19.73 8.44
CA ARG A 302 1.30 19.66 9.78
C ARG A 302 0.59 20.94 10.18
N ARG A 303 1.10 22.11 9.76
CA ARG A 303 0.45 23.40 10.04
C ARG A 303 -0.86 23.50 9.26
N ASP A 304 -0.88 23.09 8.00
CA ASP A 304 -2.09 23.13 7.17
C ASP A 304 -3.16 22.16 7.66
N ARG A 305 -2.80 20.94 8.11
CA ARG A 305 -3.75 20.00 8.72
C ARG A 305 -4.30 20.48 10.06
N ALA A 306 -3.48 21.12 10.88
CA ALA A 306 -3.96 21.71 12.16
C ALA A 306 -4.94 22.85 11.89
N THR A 307 -4.69 23.66 10.86
CA THR A 307 -5.54 24.80 10.46
C THR A 307 -6.85 24.29 9.84
N LEU A 308 -6.81 23.26 8.98
CA LEU A 308 -8.01 22.65 8.41
C LEU A 308 -8.85 21.93 9.48
N ALA A 309 -8.23 21.22 10.42
CA ALA A 309 -8.94 20.57 11.53
C ALA A 309 -9.56 21.58 12.51
N GLN A 310 -8.97 22.77 12.67
CA GLN A 310 -9.56 23.86 13.45
C GLN A 310 -10.71 24.54 12.71
N GLY A 311 -10.64 24.71 11.39
CA GLY A 311 -11.73 25.23 10.56
C GLY A 311 -12.98 24.34 10.66
N TYR A 312 -12.84 23.03 10.53
CA TYR A 312 -13.94 22.08 10.66
C TYR A 312 -14.56 22.03 12.07
N ARG A 313 -13.78 22.28 13.13
CA ARG A 313 -14.31 22.35 14.50
C ARG A 313 -15.05 23.66 14.78
N HIS A 314 -14.75 24.72 14.05
CA HIS A 314 -15.45 26.00 14.19
C HIS A 314 -16.83 25.95 13.53
N ASP A 315 -16.94 25.37 12.34
CA ASP A 315 -18.22 25.25 11.62
C ASP A 315 -19.20 24.28 12.31
N ALA A 316 -18.70 23.21 12.95
CA ALA A 316 -19.52 22.29 13.73
C ALA A 316 -20.08 22.92 15.03
N ARG A 317 -19.46 23.98 15.57
CA ARG A 317 -19.97 24.70 16.75
C ARG A 317 -21.00 25.78 16.42
N VAL A 318 -20.99 26.30 15.19
CA VAL A 318 -21.97 27.32 14.76
C VAL A 318 -23.33 26.68 14.40
N ALA A 319 -23.35 25.41 13.99
CA ALA A 319 -24.57 24.68 13.65
C ALA A 319 -25.34 24.13 14.87
N GLY A 320 -24.81 24.25 16.10
CA GLY A 320 -25.37 23.65 17.32
C GLY A 320 -26.05 24.64 18.31
N SER A 321 -26.16 25.94 17.98
CA SER A 321 -26.65 26.94 18.95
C SER A 321 -27.99 27.60 18.56
N THR A 322 -29.03 26.83 18.32
CA THR A 322 -30.41 27.33 18.36
C THR A 322 -31.31 26.28 19.01
N GLY A 323 -31.57 26.46 20.30
CA GLY A 323 -32.59 25.66 21.00
C GLY A 323 -32.49 25.66 22.51
N ARG A 324 -33.05 26.74 23.12
CA ARG A 324 -33.70 26.86 24.45
C ARG A 324 -33.21 25.97 25.63
N GLY A 325 -32.62 26.54 26.67
CA GLY A 325 -33.36 27.04 27.84
C GLY A 325 -33.62 25.94 28.88
N GLY A 326 -32.88 25.95 30.01
CA GLY A 326 -33.16 25.10 31.16
C GLY A 326 -32.08 25.24 32.24
N ARG A 327 -32.44 25.84 33.32
CA ARG A 327 -31.67 26.30 34.50
C ARG A 327 -31.30 25.16 35.46
N LEU A 328 -30.25 25.43 36.28
CA LEU A 328 -29.94 24.93 37.63
C LEU A 328 -29.10 23.64 37.72
N VAL A 329 -28.09 23.44 38.57
CA VAL A 329 -27.59 24.00 39.85
C VAL A 329 -26.18 23.41 40.06
N ALA A 330 -25.41 24.10 40.84
CA ALA A 330 -24.01 23.87 41.25
C ALA A 330 -23.78 22.61 42.14
N GLY A 331 -22.54 22.16 42.17
CA GLY A 331 -21.96 21.31 43.21
C GLY A 331 -20.74 20.58 42.63
N GLY A 332 -19.56 20.95 42.88
CA GLY A 332 -18.78 20.83 44.08
C GLY A 332 -17.57 19.92 43.83
N LEU A 333 -16.40 20.49 43.79
CA LEU A 333 -15.08 20.01 44.23
C LEU A 333 -14.92 18.50 44.54
N VAL A 334 -13.83 17.86 44.08
CA VAL A 334 -12.67 17.47 44.90
C VAL A 334 -11.54 16.91 44.00
N ALA A 335 -10.35 17.47 44.23
CA ALA A 335 -9.07 17.00 43.68
C ALA A 335 -8.59 15.76 44.43
N ALA A 336 -7.94 14.84 43.74
CA ALA A 336 -7.00 13.90 44.36
C ALA A 336 -5.81 13.63 43.45
N ARG A 337 -4.70 14.25 43.76
CA ARG A 337 -3.33 13.83 43.41
C ARG A 337 -3.03 12.53 44.13
N ARG A 338 -2.44 11.54 43.45
CA ARG A 338 -1.51 10.60 44.09
C ARG A 338 -0.40 10.20 43.13
N THR A 339 0.78 10.62 43.52
CA THR A 339 2.12 10.15 43.21
C THR A 339 2.35 8.76 43.82
N CYS A 340 3.05 7.86 43.11
CA CYS A 340 3.87 6.78 43.69
C CYS A 340 4.80 6.24 42.62
N LEU A 341 6.09 6.58 42.58
CA LEU A 341 7.25 5.95 43.23
C LEU A 341 7.67 4.60 42.58
N SER A 342 8.83 4.69 42.03
CA SER A 342 9.79 3.70 41.59
C SER A 342 9.99 2.50 42.52
N ARG A 343 10.20 1.31 41.97
CA ARG A 343 11.06 0.29 42.59
C ARG A 343 11.79 -0.53 41.51
N SER A 344 13.08 -0.34 41.49
CA SER A 344 14.11 -1.22 40.97
C SER A 344 14.17 -2.52 41.76
N ARG A 345 14.36 -3.66 41.14
CA ARG A 345 15.05 -4.80 41.72
C ARG A 345 15.90 -5.54 40.70
N GLN A 346 17.18 -5.51 40.93
CA GLN A 346 18.19 -6.45 40.48
C GLN A 346 18.02 -7.78 41.19
N ALA A 347 18.29 -8.89 40.51
CA ALA A 347 18.81 -10.14 41.06
C ALA A 347 19.27 -10.99 39.86
N THR A 348 20.51 -11.13 39.62
CA THR A 348 21.53 -12.06 40.15
C THR A 348 21.71 -13.29 39.26
N LEU A 349 22.88 -13.33 38.65
CA LEU A 349 23.50 -14.46 37.94
C LEU A 349 23.69 -15.68 38.87
N THR A 350 23.49 -16.88 38.37
CA THR A 350 24.25 -18.07 38.80
C THR A 350 24.60 -18.93 37.59
N ARG A 351 25.88 -19.09 37.42
CA ARG A 351 26.56 -20.08 36.60
C ARG A 351 26.33 -21.49 37.12
N ARG A 352 26.19 -22.47 36.23
CA ARG A 352 26.81 -23.78 36.43
C ARG A 352 27.20 -24.40 35.09
N ALA A 353 28.43 -24.89 35.09
CA ALA A 353 29.17 -25.49 34.00
C ALA A 353 29.07 -27.04 34.04
N ALA A 354 29.43 -27.61 32.91
CA ALA A 354 30.05 -28.92 32.67
C ALA A 354 29.17 -30.15 32.50
N ALA A 355 29.21 -30.76 31.33
CA ALA A 355 29.87 -32.05 31.06
C ALA A 355 29.82 -32.38 29.57
N GLY A 356 30.93 -32.78 29.04
CA GLY A 356 31.19 -33.11 27.63
C GLY A 356 30.94 -34.60 27.31
N PRO A 357 31.60 -35.17 26.27
CA PRO A 357 30.87 -35.82 25.19
C PRO A 357 30.97 -37.37 25.23
N GLN A 358 30.04 -38.07 24.57
CA GLN A 358 30.25 -39.48 24.19
C GLN A 358 29.96 -39.73 22.74
N GLN A 359 30.98 -40.23 22.07
CA GLN A 359 30.98 -40.84 20.74
C GLN A 359 30.35 -42.24 20.79
N SER A 360 29.63 -42.64 19.73
CA SER A 360 29.45 -44.04 19.36
C SER A 360 29.03 -44.14 17.90
N THR A 361 29.97 -44.38 17.00
CA THR A 361 30.21 -45.51 16.10
C THR A 361 29.04 -46.03 15.26
N LYS A 362 29.32 -45.96 13.94
CA LYS A 362 28.65 -46.67 12.80
C LYS A 362 28.75 -48.19 12.95
N PRO A 363 27.92 -48.97 12.18
CA PRO A 363 28.52 -49.56 11.00
C PRO A 363 27.67 -49.49 9.71
N ARG A 364 28.43 -49.60 8.61
CA ARG A 364 28.02 -49.81 7.20
C ARG A 364 27.49 -51.25 7.01
N HIS A 365 26.49 -51.41 6.10
CA HIS A 365 26.44 -52.56 5.22
C HIS A 365 25.91 -52.18 3.87
N ALA A 366 26.73 -52.55 2.87
CA ALA A 366 26.44 -52.52 1.43
C ALA A 366 25.95 -53.91 0.99
N LYS A 367 25.15 -53.94 -0.09
CA LYS A 367 25.06 -54.93 -1.17
C LYS A 367 23.80 -54.61 -1.97
N ALA A 368 23.80 -54.23 -3.20
CA ALA A 368 24.23 -54.84 -4.44
C ALA A 368 23.13 -55.72 -5.10
N VAL A 369 22.70 -55.26 -6.29
CA VAL A 369 22.46 -55.94 -7.58
C VAL A 369 21.20 -56.82 -7.74
N ALA A 370 20.37 -56.48 -8.77
CA ALA A 370 19.95 -57.22 -9.95
C ALA A 370 18.72 -56.53 -10.57
N VAL A 371 18.72 -55.99 -11.79
CA VAL A 371 18.68 -56.54 -13.17
C VAL A 371 17.47 -57.46 -13.43
N GLY A 372 16.69 -57.08 -14.42
CA GLY A 372 15.63 -57.80 -15.10
C GLY A 372 14.37 -56.95 -15.21
N GLY A 373 13.82 -56.49 -16.32
CA GLY A 373 13.85 -56.99 -17.69
C GLY A 373 12.43 -57.35 -18.13
N LEU A 374 11.90 -56.61 -19.11
CA LEU A 374 10.88 -57.02 -20.10
C LEU A 374 9.43 -57.33 -19.57
N SER A 375 8.50 -56.50 -19.86
CA SER A 375 7.47 -56.59 -20.92
C SER A 375 6.75 -55.26 -21.06
#